data_1b017b2c5c584c2a5cadc2bba24da67c
#
_entry.id   1b017b2c5c584c2a5cadc2bba24da67c
#
_cell.length_a   1.000
_cell.length_b   1.000
_cell.length_c   1.000
_cell.angle_alpha   90.00
_cell.angle_beta   90.00
_cell.angle_gamma   90.00
#
_symmetry.space_group_name_H-M   'P 1'
#
loop_
_entity.id
_entity.type
_entity.pdbx_description
1 polymer ?
#
loop_
_entity_poly.entity_id
_entity_poly.type
_entity_poly.pdbx_seq_one_letter_code
_entity_poly.pdbx_strand_id
1 'polypeptide(L)'
;MDLLNILQISASGLTAERTRLQTVSSNIANAQTTRTEEGGPYKRRLPVFQSTAVSDNPFGDLLDRKLQAPKVVDVVLDTRPSEEVYNPSHPDANPETGMVAMPNVNVVEEMVDMISASRSYEANVTAITATKNMALKALEIGR
;
A
#
# COMPACT_ATOMS: atom_id res chain seq x y z
N MET A 1 27.91 2.10 1.98
CA MET A 1 26.53 2.47 1.55
C MET A 1 26.66 3.54 0.47
N ASP A 2 26.23 3.22 -0.71
CA ASP A 2 26.26 4.14 -1.84
C ASP A 2 25.00 5.02 -1.79
N LEU A 3 25.13 6.32 -2.08
CA LEU A 3 24.02 7.27 -2.18
C LEU A 3 22.93 6.76 -3.15
N LEU A 4 23.33 6.06 -4.19
CA LEU A 4 22.40 5.45 -5.15
C LEU A 4 21.51 4.37 -4.51
N ASN A 5 22.07 3.53 -3.64
CA ASN A 5 21.29 2.51 -2.94
C ASN A 5 20.23 3.12 -2.03
N ILE A 6 20.54 4.23 -1.33
CA ILE A 6 19.58 4.95 -0.49
C ILE A 6 18.44 5.52 -1.35
N LEU A 7 18.76 6.13 -2.48
CA LEU A 7 17.75 6.65 -3.42
C LEU A 7 16.87 5.53 -3.98
N GLN A 8 17.46 4.39 -4.34
CA GLN A 8 16.72 3.25 -4.86
C GLN A 8 15.76 2.64 -3.81
N ILE A 9 16.21 2.47 -2.56
CA ILE A 9 15.37 2.00 -1.45
C ILE A 9 14.21 2.96 -1.21
N SER A 10 14.50 4.27 -1.14
CA SER A 10 13.46 5.27 -0.92
C SER A 10 12.47 5.36 -2.08
N ALA A 11 12.94 5.24 -3.33
CA ALA A 11 12.07 5.23 -4.51
C ALA A 11 11.16 3.99 -4.54
N SER A 12 11.69 2.81 -4.16
CA SER A 12 10.85 1.61 -4.05
C SER A 12 9.83 1.75 -2.91
N GLY A 13 10.21 2.36 -1.78
CA GLY A 13 9.30 2.71 -0.69
C GLY A 13 8.17 3.64 -1.14
N LEU A 14 8.48 4.69 -1.92
CA LEU A 14 7.46 5.57 -2.51
C LEU A 14 6.47 4.81 -3.39
N THR A 15 6.97 3.91 -4.24
CA THR A 15 6.12 3.11 -5.13
C THR A 15 5.22 2.17 -4.33
N ALA A 16 5.76 1.54 -3.31
CA ALA A 16 5.04 0.63 -2.43
C ALA A 16 3.93 1.34 -1.64
N GLU A 17 4.24 2.49 -1.02
CA GLU A 17 3.24 3.30 -0.29
C GLU A 17 2.20 3.93 -1.22
N ARG A 18 2.56 4.31 -2.45
CA ARG A 18 1.60 4.75 -3.46
C ARG A 18 0.58 3.66 -3.78
N THR A 19 1.03 2.41 -3.96
CA THR A 19 0.13 1.28 -4.20
C THR A 19 -0.78 1.05 -3.00
N ARG A 20 -0.26 1.17 -1.76
CA ARG A 20 -1.06 1.09 -0.54
C ARG A 20 -2.13 2.17 -0.49
N LEU A 21 -1.77 3.43 -0.75
CA LEU A 21 -2.72 4.54 -0.80
C LEU A 21 -3.83 4.30 -1.84
N GLN A 22 -3.48 3.81 -3.03
CA GLN A 22 -4.47 3.49 -4.07
C GLN A 22 -5.42 2.37 -3.63
N THR A 23 -4.89 1.32 -2.98
CA THR A 23 -5.69 0.19 -2.49
C THR A 23 -6.65 0.62 -1.39
N VAL A 24 -6.16 1.37 -0.40
CA VAL A 24 -6.96 1.91 0.72
C VAL A 24 -8.04 2.86 0.19
N SER A 25 -7.69 3.76 -0.74
CA SER A 25 -8.65 4.66 -1.38
C SER A 25 -9.75 3.89 -2.12
N SER A 26 -9.40 2.81 -2.83
CA SER A 26 -10.37 1.93 -3.48
C SER A 26 -11.27 1.22 -2.47
N ASN A 27 -10.74 0.76 -1.34
CA ASN A 27 -11.51 0.13 -0.27
C ASN A 27 -12.52 1.12 0.32
N ILE A 28 -12.12 2.36 0.63
CA ILE A 28 -13.01 3.40 1.15
C ILE A 28 -14.12 3.73 0.13
N ALA A 29 -13.75 3.93 -1.14
CA ALA A 29 -14.72 4.25 -2.19
C ALA A 29 -15.78 3.15 -2.37
N ASN A 30 -15.41 1.89 -2.12
CA ASN A 30 -16.30 0.73 -2.28
C ASN A 30 -16.84 0.18 -0.95
N ALA A 31 -16.69 0.91 0.15
CA ALA A 31 -17.14 0.46 1.47
C ALA A 31 -18.65 0.23 1.58
N GLN A 32 -19.44 0.76 0.64
CA GLN A 32 -20.90 0.58 0.58
C GLN A 32 -21.35 -0.16 -0.70
N THR A 33 -20.43 -0.70 -1.48
CA THR A 33 -20.77 -1.36 -2.74
C THR A 33 -21.23 -2.80 -2.48
N THR A 34 -22.53 -3.02 -2.52
CA THR A 34 -23.17 -4.32 -2.27
C THR A 34 -23.15 -5.24 -3.48
N ARG A 35 -22.92 -4.70 -4.69
CA ARG A 35 -22.92 -5.48 -5.94
C ARG A 35 -21.75 -5.09 -6.83
N THR A 36 -20.91 -6.06 -7.14
CA THR A 36 -19.80 -5.95 -8.10
C THR A 36 -20.11 -6.67 -9.41
N GLU A 37 -19.31 -6.44 -10.44
CA GLU A 37 -19.42 -7.14 -11.74
C GLU A 37 -19.23 -8.65 -11.61
N GLU A 38 -18.41 -9.09 -10.64
CA GLU A 38 -18.15 -10.50 -10.32
C GLU A 38 -19.29 -11.16 -9.53
N GLY A 39 -20.26 -10.37 -9.07
CA GLY A 39 -21.37 -10.78 -8.21
C GLY A 39 -21.01 -10.69 -6.71
N GLY A 40 -22.01 -10.28 -5.91
CA GLY A 40 -21.86 -10.09 -4.46
C GLY A 40 -21.17 -8.79 -4.05
N PRO A 41 -20.97 -8.57 -2.73
CA PRO A 41 -20.41 -7.36 -2.18
C PRO A 41 -18.92 -7.21 -2.52
N TYR A 42 -18.44 -5.97 -2.51
CA TYR A 42 -17.01 -5.70 -2.64
C TYR A 42 -16.23 -6.37 -1.51
N LYS A 43 -15.08 -6.93 -1.83
CA LYS A 43 -14.14 -7.49 -0.86
C LYS A 43 -12.95 -6.57 -0.67
N ARG A 44 -12.56 -6.34 0.58
CA ARG A 44 -11.38 -5.57 0.95
C ARG A 44 -10.15 -6.07 0.22
N ARG A 45 -9.36 -5.18 -0.34
CA ARG A 45 -8.08 -5.49 -0.98
C ARG A 45 -6.94 -5.13 -0.05
N LEU A 46 -5.91 -5.97 -0.01
CA LEU A 46 -4.75 -5.82 0.84
C LEU A 46 -3.47 -5.93 0.00
N PRO A 47 -2.59 -4.92 0.01
CA PRO A 47 -1.29 -5.03 -0.65
C PRO A 47 -0.35 -5.93 0.16
N VAL A 48 0.30 -6.87 -0.51
CA VAL A 48 1.31 -7.77 0.10
C VAL A 48 2.69 -7.20 -0.19
N PHE A 49 3.39 -6.83 0.89
CA PHE A 49 4.76 -6.32 0.81
C PHE A 49 5.77 -7.45 0.96
N GLN A 50 6.81 -7.40 0.15
CA GLN A 50 7.96 -8.29 0.25
C GLN A 50 9.23 -7.45 0.21
N SER A 51 10.24 -7.84 0.98
CA SER A 51 11.57 -7.28 0.86
C SER A 51 12.34 -7.98 -0.27
N THR A 52 12.92 -7.19 -1.17
CA THR A 52 13.76 -7.69 -2.28
C THR A 52 15.16 -7.11 -2.17
N ALA A 53 16.17 -7.88 -2.55
CA ALA A 53 17.54 -7.40 -2.57
C ALA A 53 17.68 -6.22 -3.55
N VAL A 54 18.40 -5.19 -3.16
CA VAL A 54 18.67 -4.01 -4.00
C VAL A 54 19.72 -4.31 -5.07
N SER A 55 20.64 -5.22 -4.77
CA SER A 55 21.71 -5.62 -5.69
C SER A 55 21.81 -7.13 -5.78
N ASP A 56 21.77 -7.67 -7.00
CA ASP A 56 22.01 -9.08 -7.31
C ASP A 56 23.49 -9.36 -7.64
N ASN A 57 24.39 -8.42 -7.34
CA ASN A 57 25.80 -8.61 -7.67
C ASN A 57 26.44 -9.65 -6.72
N PRO A 58 26.81 -10.87 -7.21
CA PRO A 58 27.37 -11.92 -6.38
C PRO A 58 28.75 -11.57 -5.80
N PHE A 59 29.43 -10.60 -6.42
CA PHE A 59 30.78 -10.13 -6.00
C PHE A 59 30.73 -8.78 -5.26
N GLY A 60 29.54 -8.23 -4.99
CA GLY A 60 29.35 -7.01 -4.22
C GLY A 60 29.74 -7.20 -2.75
N ASP A 61 29.98 -6.08 -2.08
CA ASP A 61 30.30 -6.05 -0.65
C ASP A 61 29.18 -6.76 0.15
N LEU A 62 29.55 -7.48 1.21
CA LEU A 62 28.60 -8.19 2.09
C LEU A 62 27.48 -7.29 2.61
N LEU A 63 27.77 -5.99 2.77
CA LEU A 63 26.81 -4.99 3.18
C LEU A 63 25.77 -4.72 2.09
N ASP A 64 26.18 -4.58 0.84
CA ASP A 64 25.28 -4.28 -0.29
C ASP A 64 24.32 -5.44 -0.57
N ARG A 65 24.77 -6.69 -0.35
CA ARG A 65 23.90 -7.88 -0.47
C ARG A 65 22.85 -8.00 0.64
N LYS A 66 23.01 -7.29 1.76
CA LYS A 66 22.06 -7.25 2.87
C LYS A 66 21.05 -6.10 2.76
N LEU A 67 21.26 -5.16 1.83
CA LEU A 67 20.32 -4.09 1.60
C LEU A 67 19.07 -4.64 0.91
N GLN A 68 17.93 -4.35 1.51
CA GLN A 68 16.63 -4.78 1.01
C GLN A 68 15.73 -3.57 0.79
N ALA A 69 14.92 -3.64 -0.25
CA ALA A 69 13.94 -2.63 -0.60
C ALA A 69 12.53 -3.23 -0.55
N PRO A 70 11.53 -2.49 -0.05
CA PRO A 70 10.15 -2.94 -0.04
C PRO A 70 9.58 -2.94 -1.47
N LYS A 71 8.88 -4.01 -1.83
CA LYS A 71 8.15 -4.14 -3.09
C LYS A 71 6.77 -4.71 -2.82
N VAL A 72 5.74 -4.16 -3.45
CA VAL A 72 4.42 -4.79 -3.49
C VAL A 72 4.47 -5.90 -4.54
N VAL A 73 4.22 -7.12 -4.10
CA VAL A 73 4.26 -8.32 -4.96
C VAL A 73 2.87 -8.60 -5.52
N ASP A 74 1.85 -8.41 -4.69
CA ASP A 74 0.48 -8.72 -5.06
C ASP A 74 -0.52 -7.86 -4.26
N VAL A 75 -1.77 -7.82 -4.74
CA VAL A 75 -2.89 -7.22 -4.02
C VAL A 75 -3.96 -8.30 -3.88
N VAL A 76 -4.05 -8.86 -2.69
CA VAL A 76 -4.95 -9.99 -2.39
C VAL A 76 -6.29 -9.51 -1.84
N LEU A 77 -7.32 -10.34 -2.02
CA LEU A 77 -8.62 -10.13 -1.42
C LEU A 77 -8.61 -10.63 0.04
N ASP A 78 -9.21 -9.86 0.93
CA ASP A 78 -9.40 -10.27 2.33
C ASP A 78 -10.40 -11.45 2.39
N THR A 79 -10.03 -12.48 3.12
CA THR A 79 -10.83 -13.71 3.27
C THR A 79 -11.91 -13.61 4.34
N ARG A 80 -11.96 -12.52 5.09
CA ARG A 80 -13.00 -12.29 6.10
C ARG A 80 -14.39 -12.31 5.44
N PRO A 81 -15.40 -12.88 6.10
CA PRO A 81 -16.77 -12.87 5.59
C PRO A 81 -17.30 -11.43 5.47
N SER A 82 -18.23 -11.25 4.55
CA SER A 82 -19.00 -10.00 4.42
C SER A 82 -19.87 -9.79 5.64
N GLU A 83 -20.13 -8.54 6.01
CA GLU A 83 -21.02 -8.22 7.10
C GLU A 83 -22.49 -8.28 6.61
N GLU A 84 -23.36 -8.94 7.36
CA GLU A 84 -24.80 -9.00 7.05
C GLU A 84 -25.56 -7.96 7.87
N VAL A 85 -26.22 -7.03 7.19
CA VAL A 85 -27.01 -5.97 7.81
C VAL A 85 -28.49 -6.12 7.44
N TYR A 86 -29.38 -6.09 8.43
CA TYR A 86 -30.83 -6.14 8.18
C TYR A 86 -31.32 -4.81 7.61
N ASN A 87 -31.66 -4.81 6.32
CA ASN A 87 -32.24 -3.67 5.62
C ASN A 87 -33.18 -4.15 4.48
N PRO A 88 -34.44 -4.45 4.79
CA PRO A 88 -35.38 -4.99 3.80
C PRO A 88 -35.77 -3.99 2.69
N SER A 89 -35.48 -2.71 2.87
CA SER A 89 -35.75 -1.67 1.86
C SER A 89 -34.65 -1.55 0.80
N HIS A 90 -33.55 -2.26 0.97
CA HIS A 90 -32.42 -2.19 0.05
C HIS A 90 -32.70 -3.03 -1.21
N PRO A 91 -32.35 -2.57 -2.44
CA PRO A 91 -32.59 -3.31 -3.68
C PRO A 91 -31.90 -4.67 -3.75
N ASP A 92 -30.76 -4.83 -3.05
CA ASP A 92 -29.99 -6.07 -2.98
C ASP A 92 -30.29 -6.90 -1.71
N ALA A 93 -31.40 -6.59 -1.01
CA ALA A 93 -31.81 -7.38 0.15
C ALA A 93 -32.30 -8.79 -0.27
N ASN A 94 -31.94 -9.80 0.51
CA ASN A 94 -32.48 -11.14 0.32
C ASN A 94 -33.98 -11.11 0.60
N PRO A 95 -34.86 -11.51 -0.32
CA PRO A 95 -36.31 -11.42 -0.16
C PRO A 95 -36.88 -12.27 0.99
N GLU A 96 -36.14 -13.32 1.40
CA GLU A 96 -36.58 -14.23 2.47
C GLU A 96 -36.14 -13.74 3.86
N THR A 97 -34.93 -13.16 3.99
CA THR A 97 -34.34 -12.80 5.29
C THR A 97 -34.32 -11.28 5.55
N GLY A 98 -34.45 -10.46 4.49
CA GLY A 98 -34.29 -9.02 4.57
C GLY A 98 -32.84 -8.55 4.85
N MET A 99 -31.88 -9.48 4.77
CA MET A 99 -30.46 -9.18 5.01
C MET A 99 -29.76 -8.73 3.73
N VAL A 100 -28.83 -7.80 3.87
CA VAL A 100 -27.94 -7.29 2.81
C VAL A 100 -26.52 -7.64 3.19
N ALA A 101 -25.79 -8.27 2.27
CA ALA A 101 -24.36 -8.51 2.44
C ALA A 101 -23.58 -7.23 2.11
N MET A 102 -22.96 -6.65 3.13
CA MET A 102 -22.12 -5.45 3.02
C MET A 102 -20.64 -5.84 2.85
N PRO A 103 -19.82 -4.96 2.23
CA PRO A 103 -18.37 -5.17 2.16
C PRO A 103 -17.74 -5.37 3.54
N ASN A 104 -16.68 -6.20 3.60
CA ASN A 104 -15.86 -6.40 4.82
C ASN A 104 -14.83 -5.26 5.01
N VAL A 105 -15.24 -4.02 4.78
CA VAL A 105 -14.40 -2.82 4.83
C VAL A 105 -14.79 -1.95 6.02
N ASN A 106 -13.88 -1.75 6.95
CA ASN A 106 -14.06 -0.77 8.02
C ASN A 106 -13.44 0.58 7.61
N VAL A 107 -14.30 1.56 7.34
CA VAL A 107 -13.87 2.89 6.87
C VAL A 107 -12.89 3.57 7.83
N VAL A 108 -13.06 3.39 9.15
CA VAL A 108 -12.19 4.02 10.16
C VAL A 108 -10.78 3.39 10.11
N GLU A 109 -10.71 2.06 9.99
CA GLU A 109 -9.41 1.37 9.83
C GLU A 109 -8.71 1.81 8.55
N GLU A 110 -9.43 1.87 7.43
CA GLU A 110 -8.88 2.33 6.15
C GLU A 110 -8.41 3.79 6.21
N MET A 111 -9.13 4.67 6.91
CA MET A 111 -8.69 6.07 7.10
C MET A 111 -7.39 6.16 7.90
N VAL A 112 -7.23 5.35 8.95
CA VAL A 112 -5.99 5.28 9.74
C VAL A 112 -4.84 4.75 8.88
N ASP A 113 -5.10 3.72 8.07
CA ASP A 113 -4.13 3.16 7.12
C ASP A 113 -3.74 4.19 6.05
N MET A 114 -4.67 4.99 5.56
CA MET A 114 -4.40 6.08 4.61
C MET A 114 -3.48 7.14 5.21
N ILE A 115 -3.75 7.59 6.43
CA ILE A 115 -2.92 8.57 7.13
C ILE A 115 -1.50 8.01 7.35
N SER A 116 -1.41 6.76 7.77
CA SER A 116 -0.13 6.07 7.98
C SER A 116 0.69 5.99 6.68
N ALA A 117 0.06 5.56 5.59
CA ALA A 117 0.70 5.46 4.28
C ALA A 117 1.12 6.83 3.73
N SER A 118 0.30 7.88 3.92
CA SER A 118 0.64 9.25 3.55
C SER A 118 1.87 9.77 4.29
N ARG A 119 1.94 9.56 5.60
CA ARG A 119 3.12 9.94 6.40
C ARG A 119 4.37 9.17 5.99
N SER A 120 4.25 7.87 5.71
CA SER A 120 5.38 7.07 5.22
C SER A 120 5.85 7.55 3.84
N TYR A 121 4.93 7.92 2.96
CA TYR A 121 5.24 8.51 1.66
C TYR A 121 6.00 9.84 1.82
N GLU A 122 5.52 10.76 2.65
CA GLU A 122 6.17 12.05 2.93
C GLU A 122 7.57 11.87 3.54
N ALA A 123 7.74 10.89 4.43
CA ALA A 123 9.05 10.56 5.01
C ALA A 123 10.04 10.10 3.92
N ASN A 124 9.61 9.25 2.99
CA ASN A 124 10.44 8.80 1.87
C ASN A 124 10.81 9.96 0.92
N VAL A 125 9.87 10.88 0.62
CA VAL A 125 10.16 12.10 -0.16
C VAL A 125 11.21 12.97 0.53
N THR A 126 11.07 13.15 1.83
CA THR A 126 12.02 13.93 2.65
C THR A 126 13.40 13.25 2.64
N ALA A 127 13.47 11.93 2.77
CA ALA A 127 14.73 11.18 2.70
C ALA A 127 15.42 11.35 1.34
N ILE A 128 14.69 11.27 0.22
CA ILE A 128 15.23 11.52 -1.13
C ILE A 128 15.77 12.94 -1.25
N THR A 129 15.02 13.92 -0.77
CA THR A 129 15.41 15.33 -0.84
C THR A 129 16.66 15.59 0.00
N ALA A 130 16.74 15.03 1.21
CA ALA A 130 17.92 15.12 2.06
C ALA A 130 19.15 14.48 1.40
N THR A 131 18.99 13.28 0.84
CA THR A 131 20.06 12.55 0.13
C THR A 131 20.56 13.35 -1.08
N LYS A 132 19.64 13.92 -1.88
CA LYS A 132 20.00 14.80 -3.00
C LYS A 132 20.81 16.02 -2.54
N ASN A 133 20.37 16.68 -1.47
CA ASN A 133 21.06 17.86 -0.93
C ASN A 133 22.44 17.51 -0.40
N MET A 134 22.61 16.35 0.27
CA MET A 134 23.92 15.86 0.69
C MET A 134 24.84 15.61 -0.50
N ALA A 135 24.34 14.99 -1.58
CA ALA A 135 25.10 14.76 -2.79
C ALA A 135 25.57 16.07 -3.45
N LEU A 136 24.69 17.08 -3.54
CA LEU A 136 25.03 18.39 -4.08
C LEU A 136 26.10 19.08 -3.23
N LYS A 137 25.98 19.04 -1.91
CA LYS A 137 26.98 19.61 -1.00
C LYS A 137 28.33 18.88 -1.08
N ALA A 138 28.33 17.57 -1.23
CA ALA A 138 29.57 16.81 -1.44
C ALA A 138 30.29 17.23 -2.73
N LEU A 139 29.54 17.49 -3.81
CA LEU A 139 30.09 17.97 -5.08
C LEU A 139 30.63 19.42 -4.97
N GLU A 140 30.00 20.29 -4.18
CA GLU A 140 30.49 21.65 -3.92
C GLU A 140 31.83 21.66 -3.14
N ILE A 141 32.02 20.70 -2.23
CA ILE A 141 33.27 20.56 -1.44
C ILE A 141 34.44 20.03 -2.32
N GLY A 142 34.11 19.25 -3.36
CA GLY A 142 35.08 18.66 -4.28
C GLY A 142 35.54 19.58 -5.43
N ARG A 143 35.07 20.83 -5.43
CA ARG A 143 35.53 21.89 -6.33
C ARG A 143 36.48 22.82 -5.60
#